data_e8151de70539e9cc4d25382e257d8508
#
_entry.id   e8151de70539e9cc4d25382e257d8508
#
_cell.length_a   1.000
_cell.length_b   1.000
_cell.length_c   1.000
_cell.angle_alpha   90.00
_cell.angle_beta   90.00
_cell.angle_gamma   90.00
#
_symmetry.space_group_name_H-M   'P 1'
#
loop_
_entity.id
_entity.type
_entity.pdbx_description
1 polymer ?
#
loop_
_entity_poly.entity_id
_entity_poly.type
_entity_poly.pdbx_seq_one_letter_code
_entity_poly.pdbx_strand_id
1 'polypeptide(L)'
;MDKSDIATLIDSHFEEMTDLEQEIARYFLQAETIADDLSSQQVTQKLHISQAALTRFSKKCGFTGYREFIFQYQHQSKKQDTHSHKHSPLTKRVLRSYSNMREQTQDLIDEAQLERIAQLIEDAERVYFFGTGSSGLVAREMKLRFMRLGVVCEALTDQDGFAWTTSIMDENCLVLGFSLSGSTPSILDSLLDAKEMGAKTVLFTSVPNKDSQPYTETVLVATHSQPSYIQRISAQLPMLFFIDLIYAYFLEINRESKEKIFNSYWENKKLNGYRKQKRVRKS
;
A
#
# COMPACT_ATOMS: atom_id res chain seq x y z
N MET A 1 -5.64 13.19 -22.53
CA MET A 1 -6.43 12.65 -21.41
C MET A 1 -6.11 11.16 -21.33
N ASP A 2 -5.31 10.79 -20.37
CA ASP A 2 -5.03 9.39 -20.08
C ASP A 2 -6.31 8.84 -19.41
N LYS A 3 -7.07 8.02 -20.15
CA LYS A 3 -8.26 7.41 -19.59
C LYS A 3 -7.79 6.27 -18.71
N SER A 4 -8.04 6.37 -17.40
CA SER A 4 -7.85 5.32 -16.40
C SER A 4 -8.28 3.95 -16.96
N ASP A 5 -7.68 2.88 -16.45
CA ASP A 5 -8.03 1.50 -16.84
C ASP A 5 -9.55 1.31 -16.81
N ILE A 6 -10.13 0.81 -17.90
CA ILE A 6 -11.58 0.64 -18.03
C ILE A 6 -12.15 -0.23 -16.91
N ALA A 7 -11.40 -1.20 -16.39
CA ALA A 7 -11.80 -1.96 -15.23
C ALA A 7 -11.99 -1.06 -14.00
N THR A 8 -11.10 -0.09 -13.78
CA THR A 8 -11.20 0.90 -12.69
C THR A 8 -12.41 1.82 -12.91
N LEU A 9 -12.68 2.23 -14.16
CA LEU A 9 -13.89 3.02 -14.49
C LEU A 9 -15.18 2.25 -14.23
N ILE A 10 -15.23 0.96 -14.56
CA ILE A 10 -16.39 0.12 -14.27
C ILE A 10 -16.56 -0.02 -12.75
N ASP A 11 -15.49 -0.29 -12.01
CA ASP A 11 -15.53 -0.46 -10.56
C ASP A 11 -15.94 0.83 -9.84
N SER A 12 -15.48 2.01 -10.28
CA SER A 12 -15.83 3.30 -9.66
C SER A 12 -17.31 3.66 -9.76
N HIS A 13 -18.03 3.14 -10.77
CA HIS A 13 -19.46 3.39 -10.95
C HIS A 13 -20.34 2.20 -10.54
N PHE A 14 -19.74 1.11 -10.05
CA PHE A 14 -20.43 -0.16 -9.82
C PHE A 14 -21.60 -0.05 -8.82
N GLU A 15 -21.43 0.69 -7.74
CA GLU A 15 -22.47 0.87 -6.72
C GLU A 15 -23.65 1.73 -7.18
N GLU A 16 -23.43 2.59 -8.18
CA GLU A 16 -24.47 3.43 -8.78
C GLU A 16 -25.24 2.72 -9.91
N MET A 17 -24.80 1.50 -10.28
CA MET A 17 -25.40 0.71 -11.37
C MET A 17 -26.65 -0.02 -10.91
N THR A 18 -27.62 -0.12 -11.81
CA THR A 18 -28.76 -1.03 -11.64
C THR A 18 -28.29 -2.49 -11.70
N ASP A 19 -29.09 -3.44 -11.18
CA ASP A 19 -28.75 -4.88 -11.19
C ASP A 19 -28.33 -5.37 -12.57
N LEU A 20 -29.03 -4.93 -13.62
CA LEU A 20 -28.72 -5.28 -15.01
C LEU A 20 -27.37 -4.68 -15.46
N GLU A 21 -27.09 -3.44 -15.09
CA GLU A 21 -25.81 -2.79 -15.41
C GLU A 21 -24.65 -3.43 -14.64
N GLN A 22 -24.87 -3.87 -13.40
CA GLN A 22 -23.90 -4.64 -12.62
C GLN A 22 -23.63 -6.01 -13.25
N GLU A 23 -24.62 -6.66 -13.83
CA GLU A 23 -24.44 -7.91 -14.57
C GLU A 23 -23.54 -7.69 -15.80
N ILE A 24 -23.80 -6.61 -16.56
CA ILE A 24 -22.93 -6.20 -17.68
C ILE A 24 -21.51 -5.87 -17.19
N ALA A 25 -21.40 -5.15 -16.08
CA ALA A 25 -20.10 -4.83 -15.46
C ALA A 25 -19.31 -6.09 -15.10
N ARG A 26 -19.93 -7.05 -14.42
CA ARG A 26 -19.30 -8.34 -14.07
C ARG A 26 -18.81 -9.10 -15.30
N TYR A 27 -19.59 -9.09 -16.37
CA TYR A 27 -19.20 -9.72 -17.64
C TYR A 27 -17.90 -9.12 -18.18
N PHE A 28 -17.77 -7.78 -18.25
CA PHE A 28 -16.56 -7.12 -18.74
C PHE A 28 -15.37 -7.20 -17.76
N LEU A 29 -15.61 -7.37 -16.48
CA LEU A 29 -14.55 -7.57 -15.47
C LEU A 29 -14.00 -9.00 -15.47
N GLN A 30 -14.66 -9.98 -16.11
CA GLN A 30 -14.16 -11.34 -16.21
C GLN A 30 -13.07 -11.46 -17.28
N ALA A 31 -11.93 -12.06 -16.91
CA ALA A 31 -10.76 -12.17 -17.80
C ALA A 31 -11.01 -13.01 -19.07
N GLU A 32 -12.02 -13.91 -19.06
CA GLU A 32 -12.39 -14.75 -20.19
C GLU A 32 -13.08 -13.97 -21.32
N THR A 33 -13.68 -12.83 -20.99
CA THR A 33 -14.41 -11.99 -21.95
C THR A 33 -13.52 -11.39 -23.04
N ILE A 34 -12.20 -11.29 -22.80
CA ILE A 34 -11.24 -10.73 -23.78
C ILE A 34 -11.11 -11.61 -25.03
N ALA A 35 -11.36 -12.90 -24.90
CA ALA A 35 -11.30 -13.86 -26.02
C ALA A 35 -12.61 -13.99 -26.81
N ASP A 36 -13.69 -13.36 -26.36
CA ASP A 36 -15.02 -13.44 -26.96
C ASP A 36 -15.17 -12.47 -28.16
N ASP A 37 -16.14 -12.78 -29.03
CA ASP A 37 -16.66 -11.78 -29.98
C ASP A 37 -17.48 -10.74 -29.21
N LEU A 38 -16.87 -9.57 -29.00
CA LEU A 38 -17.45 -8.44 -28.26
C LEU A 38 -18.32 -7.51 -29.13
N SER A 39 -18.83 -8.00 -30.28
CA SER A 39 -19.84 -7.24 -31.04
C SER A 39 -21.10 -7.03 -30.18
N SER A 40 -21.77 -5.88 -30.38
CA SER A 40 -22.99 -5.58 -29.61
C SER A 40 -24.04 -6.67 -29.71
N GLN A 41 -24.12 -7.34 -30.88
CA GLN A 41 -25.05 -8.42 -31.14
C GLN A 41 -24.73 -9.66 -30.30
N GLN A 42 -23.48 -10.08 -30.25
CA GLN A 42 -23.05 -11.24 -29.47
C GLN A 42 -23.18 -11.02 -27.96
N VAL A 43 -22.77 -9.85 -27.48
CA VAL A 43 -22.89 -9.51 -26.05
C VAL A 43 -24.35 -9.41 -25.60
N THR A 44 -25.23 -8.80 -26.42
CA THR A 44 -26.66 -8.73 -26.09
C THR A 44 -27.32 -10.11 -26.09
N GLN A 45 -26.94 -11.00 -27.01
CA GLN A 45 -27.43 -12.38 -27.01
C GLN A 45 -26.93 -13.17 -25.80
N LYS A 46 -25.65 -13.04 -25.47
CA LYS A 46 -25.02 -13.81 -24.37
C LYS A 46 -25.55 -13.40 -22.99
N LEU A 47 -25.83 -12.13 -22.80
CA LEU A 47 -26.36 -11.59 -21.53
C LEU A 47 -27.89 -11.45 -21.52
N HIS A 48 -28.58 -11.82 -22.61
CA HIS A 48 -30.05 -11.65 -22.75
C HIS A 48 -30.53 -10.22 -22.48
N ILE A 49 -29.79 -9.21 -22.96
CA ILE A 49 -30.07 -7.78 -22.74
C ILE A 49 -30.36 -7.05 -24.04
N SER A 50 -30.91 -5.84 -23.94
CA SER A 50 -31.12 -4.96 -25.10
C SER A 50 -29.86 -4.18 -25.47
N GLN A 51 -29.71 -3.77 -26.74
CA GLN A 51 -28.65 -2.85 -27.15
C GLN A 51 -28.74 -1.50 -26.44
N ALA A 52 -29.95 -1.07 -26.06
CA ALA A 52 -30.16 0.15 -25.28
C ALA A 52 -29.57 0.04 -23.87
N ALA A 53 -29.68 -1.12 -23.22
CA ALA A 53 -29.06 -1.39 -21.91
C ALA A 53 -27.53 -1.34 -21.99
N LEU A 54 -26.96 -1.96 -23.02
CA LEU A 54 -25.52 -1.95 -23.26
C LEU A 54 -24.97 -0.53 -23.52
N THR A 55 -25.75 0.28 -24.24
CA THR A 55 -25.40 1.69 -24.50
C THR A 55 -25.49 2.54 -23.23
N ARG A 56 -26.52 2.33 -22.38
CA ARG A 56 -26.65 3.05 -21.09
C ARG A 56 -25.48 2.71 -20.15
N PHE A 57 -25.17 1.44 -20.01
CA PHE A 57 -23.98 0.99 -19.25
C PHE A 57 -22.71 1.70 -19.72
N SER A 58 -22.44 1.70 -21.03
CA SER A 58 -21.25 2.35 -21.59
C SER A 58 -21.20 3.87 -21.30
N LYS A 59 -22.37 4.54 -21.37
CA LYS A 59 -22.47 5.97 -21.04
C LYS A 59 -22.22 6.22 -19.55
N LYS A 60 -22.69 5.34 -18.67
CA LYS A 60 -22.46 5.42 -17.24
C LYS A 60 -20.98 5.27 -16.90
N CYS A 61 -20.25 4.46 -17.64
CA CYS A 61 -18.79 4.34 -17.56
C CYS A 61 -18.03 5.50 -18.25
N GLY A 62 -18.72 6.60 -18.65
CA GLY A 62 -18.10 7.80 -19.19
C GLY A 62 -17.79 7.78 -20.71
N PHE A 63 -18.33 6.81 -21.45
CA PHE A 63 -18.16 6.71 -22.90
C PHE A 63 -19.38 7.26 -23.65
N THR A 64 -19.21 7.70 -24.90
CA THR A 64 -20.33 8.20 -25.72
C THR A 64 -21.32 7.08 -26.12
N GLY A 65 -20.87 5.82 -26.07
CA GLY A 65 -21.68 4.64 -26.36
C GLY A 65 -20.86 3.37 -26.41
N TYR A 66 -21.54 2.23 -26.70
CA TYR A 66 -20.91 0.91 -26.68
C TYR A 66 -19.73 0.77 -27.65
N ARG A 67 -19.79 1.41 -28.81
CA ARG A 67 -18.73 1.32 -29.84
C ARG A 67 -17.42 1.95 -29.35
N GLU A 68 -17.48 3.08 -28.65
CA GLU A 68 -16.31 3.71 -28.06
C GLU A 68 -15.80 2.89 -26.87
N PHE A 69 -16.71 2.46 -25.99
CA PHE A 69 -16.38 1.60 -24.86
C PHE A 69 -15.60 0.36 -25.30
N ILE A 70 -16.13 -0.41 -26.27
CA ILE A 70 -15.51 -1.65 -26.70
C ILE A 70 -14.18 -1.43 -27.45
N PHE A 71 -14.08 -0.35 -28.22
CA PHE A 71 -12.83 0.02 -28.87
C PHE A 71 -11.73 0.29 -27.83
N GLN A 72 -12.02 1.06 -26.80
CA GLN A 72 -11.07 1.35 -25.73
C GLN A 72 -10.76 0.10 -24.89
N TYR A 73 -11.77 -0.72 -24.59
CA TYR A 73 -11.62 -1.99 -23.89
C TYR A 73 -10.67 -2.94 -24.64
N GLN A 74 -10.85 -3.13 -25.93
CA GLN A 74 -9.97 -3.96 -26.75
C GLN A 74 -8.58 -3.34 -26.95
N HIS A 75 -8.49 -2.02 -27.03
CA HIS A 75 -7.19 -1.33 -27.20
C HIS A 75 -6.32 -1.42 -25.95
N GLN A 76 -6.92 -1.28 -24.78
CA GLN A 76 -6.21 -1.49 -23.52
C GLN A 76 -5.82 -2.95 -23.34
N SER A 77 -6.69 -3.89 -23.69
CA SER A 77 -6.38 -5.32 -23.69
C SER A 77 -5.19 -5.66 -24.61
N LYS A 78 -5.09 -5.05 -25.80
CA LYS A 78 -3.96 -5.26 -26.71
C LYS A 78 -2.64 -4.67 -26.21
N LYS A 79 -2.65 -3.55 -25.50
CA LYS A 79 -1.43 -2.99 -24.87
C LYS A 79 -0.92 -3.86 -23.72
N GLN A 80 -1.83 -4.51 -22.99
CA GLN A 80 -1.47 -5.49 -21.95
C GLN A 80 -1.01 -6.84 -22.55
N ASP A 81 -1.40 -7.19 -23.76
CA ASP A 81 -1.19 -8.51 -24.37
C ASP A 81 0.25 -8.77 -24.85
N THR A 82 1.07 -7.75 -25.10
CA THR A 82 2.47 -7.99 -25.53
C THR A 82 3.34 -8.67 -24.46
N HIS A 83 2.94 -8.61 -23.17
CA HIS A 83 3.58 -9.38 -22.07
C HIS A 83 2.68 -10.49 -21.48
N SER A 84 1.43 -10.59 -21.91
CA SER A 84 0.35 -11.33 -21.23
C SER A 84 0.18 -12.78 -21.69
N HIS A 85 0.75 -13.18 -22.83
CA HIS A 85 0.59 -14.57 -23.34
C HIS A 85 1.24 -15.66 -22.47
N LYS A 86 2.08 -15.26 -21.46
CA LYS A 86 2.82 -16.21 -20.61
C LYS A 86 2.12 -16.59 -19.30
N HIS A 87 1.02 -15.94 -18.92
CA HIS A 87 0.45 -16.10 -17.58
C HIS A 87 -0.98 -16.63 -17.57
N SER A 88 -1.28 -17.48 -16.59
CA SER A 88 -2.63 -17.99 -16.34
C SER A 88 -3.61 -16.86 -15.97
N PRO A 89 -4.93 -17.07 -16.11
CA PRO A 89 -5.93 -16.10 -15.67
C PRO A 89 -5.80 -15.71 -14.19
N LEU A 90 -5.41 -16.66 -13.32
CA LEU A 90 -5.19 -16.40 -11.90
C LEU A 90 -4.01 -15.45 -11.68
N THR A 91 -2.88 -15.69 -12.34
CA THR A 91 -1.70 -14.81 -12.26
C THR A 91 -2.03 -13.40 -12.75
N LYS A 92 -2.76 -13.28 -13.86
CA LYS A 92 -3.21 -11.99 -14.39
C LYS A 92 -4.05 -11.21 -13.38
N ARG A 93 -4.95 -11.89 -12.65
CA ARG A 93 -5.76 -11.27 -11.58
C ARG A 93 -4.91 -10.74 -10.42
N VAL A 94 -3.90 -11.51 -10.01
CA VAL A 94 -2.96 -11.05 -8.97
C VAL A 94 -2.20 -9.81 -9.45
N LEU A 95 -1.64 -9.84 -10.65
CA LEU A 95 -0.90 -8.70 -11.22
C LEU A 95 -1.78 -7.45 -11.35
N ARG A 96 -3.04 -7.60 -11.75
CA ARG A 96 -4.01 -6.50 -11.79
C ARG A 96 -4.27 -5.92 -10.40
N SER A 97 -4.43 -6.76 -9.38
CA SER A 97 -4.58 -6.29 -8.00
C SER A 97 -3.38 -5.45 -7.54
N TYR A 98 -2.15 -5.82 -7.93
CA TYR A 98 -0.95 -5.01 -7.67
C TYR A 98 -0.98 -3.67 -8.41
N SER A 99 -1.37 -3.65 -9.69
CA SER A 99 -1.46 -2.40 -10.48
C SER A 99 -2.47 -1.43 -9.87
N ASN A 100 -3.69 -1.92 -9.59
CA ASN A 100 -4.74 -1.09 -9.00
C ASN A 100 -4.33 -0.53 -7.64
N MET A 101 -3.70 -1.35 -6.78
CA MET A 101 -3.24 -0.90 -5.47
C MET A 101 -2.13 0.14 -5.59
N ARG A 102 -1.23 -0.01 -6.55
CA ARG A 102 -0.19 0.99 -6.83
C ARG A 102 -0.81 2.33 -7.25
N GLU A 103 -1.75 2.31 -8.20
CA GLU A 103 -2.42 3.53 -8.69
C GLU A 103 -3.16 4.25 -7.56
N GLN A 104 -3.98 3.53 -6.79
CA GLN A 104 -4.68 4.10 -5.63
C GLN A 104 -3.71 4.65 -4.57
N THR A 105 -2.55 4.03 -4.38
CA THR A 105 -1.54 4.50 -3.44
C THR A 105 -0.85 5.77 -3.96
N GLN A 106 -0.58 5.86 -5.26
CA GLN A 106 0.02 7.05 -5.88
C GLN A 106 -0.83 8.31 -5.69
N ASP A 107 -2.16 8.19 -5.76
CA ASP A 107 -3.10 9.30 -5.59
C ASP A 107 -3.12 9.86 -4.15
N LEU A 108 -2.58 9.11 -3.18
CA LEU A 108 -2.52 9.48 -1.76
C LEU A 108 -1.16 10.05 -1.34
N ILE A 109 -0.19 10.16 -2.25
CA ILE A 109 1.14 10.66 -1.92
C ILE A 109 1.09 12.18 -1.67
N ASP A 110 1.51 12.59 -0.48
CA ASP A 110 1.85 13.96 -0.11
C ASP A 110 3.36 14.03 0.16
N GLU A 111 4.12 14.53 -0.80
CA GLU A 111 5.59 14.60 -0.70
C GLU A 111 6.04 15.45 0.49
N ALA A 112 5.36 16.57 0.76
CA ALA A 112 5.69 17.41 1.90
C ALA A 112 5.45 16.68 3.24
N GLN A 113 4.43 15.81 3.33
CA GLN A 113 4.22 14.96 4.49
C GLN A 113 5.32 13.91 4.64
N LEU A 114 5.78 13.31 3.53
CA LEU A 114 6.88 12.33 3.56
C LEU A 114 8.18 12.97 4.03
N GLU A 115 8.49 14.19 3.58
CA GLU A 115 9.64 14.97 4.04
C GLU A 115 9.55 15.26 5.54
N ARG A 116 8.39 15.71 6.04
CA ARG A 116 8.20 15.95 7.48
C ARG A 116 8.39 14.70 8.31
N ILE A 117 7.84 13.55 7.87
CA ILE A 117 8.01 12.28 8.59
C ILE A 117 9.47 11.82 8.58
N ALA A 118 10.16 11.94 7.44
CA ALA A 118 11.58 11.64 7.36
C ALA A 118 12.41 12.50 8.33
N GLN A 119 12.07 13.79 8.45
CA GLN A 119 12.71 14.70 9.39
C GLN A 119 12.40 14.35 10.85
N LEU A 120 11.14 13.97 11.16
CA LEU A 120 10.76 13.49 12.50
C LEU A 120 11.59 12.25 12.92
N ILE A 121 11.89 11.35 11.98
CA ILE A 121 12.74 10.18 12.23
C ILE A 121 14.19 10.58 12.46
N GLU A 122 14.71 11.58 11.74
CA GLU A 122 16.08 12.07 11.89
C GLU A 122 16.28 12.79 13.23
N ASP A 123 15.28 13.55 13.68
CA ASP A 123 15.36 14.39 14.89
C ASP A 123 15.12 13.58 16.17
N ALA A 124 14.48 12.41 16.08
CA ALA A 124 14.16 11.60 17.26
C ALA A 124 15.39 10.84 17.79
N GLU A 125 15.57 10.86 19.12
CA GLU A 125 16.56 10.03 19.78
C GLU A 125 16.17 8.53 19.78
N ARG A 126 14.86 8.27 19.85
CA ARG A 126 14.28 6.91 19.89
C ARG A 126 13.03 6.82 19.03
N VAL A 127 12.97 5.84 18.16
CA VAL A 127 11.84 5.62 17.25
C VAL A 127 11.20 4.27 17.53
N TYR A 128 9.88 4.27 17.69
CA TYR A 128 9.11 3.07 17.96
C TYR A 128 8.11 2.80 16.82
N PHE A 129 7.99 1.54 16.43
CA PHE A 129 7.07 1.09 15.40
C PHE A 129 6.04 0.17 16.03
N PHE A 130 4.77 0.59 16.09
CA PHE A 130 3.68 -0.17 16.71
C PHE A 130 2.77 -0.77 15.66
N GLY A 131 2.53 -2.09 15.75
CA GLY A 131 1.63 -2.78 14.85
C GLY A 131 1.26 -4.16 15.35
N THR A 132 0.01 -4.58 15.21
CA THR A 132 -0.45 -5.92 15.58
C THR A 132 -0.72 -6.79 14.37
N GLY A 133 -0.68 -8.10 14.53
CA GLY A 133 -0.96 -9.04 13.45
C GLY A 133 -0.13 -8.78 12.19
N SER A 134 -0.79 -8.59 11.05
CA SER A 134 -0.13 -8.32 9.77
C SER A 134 0.55 -6.94 9.73
N SER A 135 0.01 -5.93 10.41
CA SER A 135 0.66 -4.63 10.56
C SER A 135 1.94 -4.70 11.41
N GLY A 136 2.05 -5.68 12.30
CA GLY A 136 3.29 -5.96 13.03
C GLY A 136 4.45 -6.40 12.14
N LEU A 137 4.18 -7.00 10.98
CA LEU A 137 5.22 -7.29 9.98
C LEU A 137 5.77 -5.99 9.38
N VAL A 138 4.91 -5.01 9.15
CA VAL A 138 5.29 -3.68 8.66
C VAL A 138 6.19 -2.97 9.68
N ALA A 139 5.80 -2.98 10.96
CA ALA A 139 6.60 -2.42 12.04
C ALA A 139 8.00 -3.04 12.11
N ARG A 140 8.09 -4.37 11.99
CA ARG A 140 9.39 -5.09 11.99
C ARG A 140 10.23 -4.77 10.76
N GLU A 141 9.63 -4.62 9.60
CA GLU A 141 10.33 -4.21 8.37
C GLU A 141 10.93 -2.81 8.54
N MET A 142 10.18 -1.84 9.06
CA MET A 142 10.70 -0.51 9.35
C MET A 142 11.89 -0.58 10.31
N LYS A 143 11.77 -1.29 11.43
CA LYS A 143 12.89 -1.47 12.36
C LYS A 143 14.14 -2.00 11.63
N LEU A 144 14.01 -3.07 10.84
CA LEU A 144 15.14 -3.69 10.14
C LEU A 144 15.84 -2.72 9.17
N ARG A 145 15.07 -1.86 8.52
CA ARG A 145 15.63 -0.91 7.54
C ARG A 145 16.30 0.28 8.22
N PHE A 146 15.61 0.92 9.16
CA PHE A 146 16.09 2.14 9.78
C PHE A 146 17.24 1.91 10.76
N MET A 147 17.23 0.81 11.53
CA MET A 147 18.36 0.45 12.40
C MET A 147 19.68 0.29 11.63
N ARG A 148 19.64 -0.13 10.37
CA ARG A 148 20.83 -0.27 9.51
C ARG A 148 21.43 1.06 9.10
N LEU A 149 20.67 2.15 9.24
CA LEU A 149 21.10 3.53 8.98
C LEU A 149 21.45 4.29 10.27
N GLY A 150 21.47 3.58 11.41
CA GLY A 150 21.89 4.15 12.69
C GLY A 150 20.75 4.66 13.55
N VAL A 151 19.48 4.54 13.11
CA VAL A 151 18.33 4.93 13.93
C VAL A 151 18.21 3.98 15.13
N VAL A 152 18.12 4.54 16.33
CA VAL A 152 17.82 3.79 17.56
C VAL A 152 16.32 3.49 17.56
N CYS A 153 15.94 2.28 17.19
CA CYS A 153 14.53 1.97 17.01
C CYS A 153 14.13 0.56 17.46
N GLU A 154 12.85 0.41 17.85
CA GLU A 154 12.26 -0.86 18.23
C GLU A 154 10.90 -1.06 17.58
N ALA A 155 10.54 -2.32 17.28
CA ALA A 155 9.23 -2.71 16.77
C ALA A 155 8.50 -3.54 17.82
N LEU A 156 7.32 -3.07 18.23
CA LEU A 156 6.48 -3.72 19.21
C LEU A 156 5.20 -4.22 18.53
N THR A 157 4.75 -5.41 18.90
CA THR A 157 3.68 -6.09 18.19
C THR A 157 2.57 -6.65 19.10
N ASP A 158 2.64 -6.31 20.38
CA ASP A 158 1.68 -6.72 21.41
C ASP A 158 1.33 -5.56 22.34
N GLN A 159 0.17 -5.67 22.98
CA GLN A 159 -0.40 -4.61 23.78
C GLN A 159 0.42 -4.30 25.05
N ASP A 160 0.98 -5.31 25.69
CA ASP A 160 1.80 -5.11 26.89
C ASP A 160 3.08 -4.34 26.55
N GLY A 161 3.71 -4.70 25.41
CA GLY A 161 4.88 -4.01 24.89
C GLY A 161 4.58 -2.53 24.58
N PHE A 162 3.42 -2.23 24.04
CA PHE A 162 3.01 -0.83 23.82
C PHE A 162 2.90 -0.07 25.13
N ALA A 163 2.12 -0.61 26.10
CA ALA A 163 1.86 0.06 27.38
C ALA A 163 3.13 0.30 28.19
N TRP A 164 4.02 -0.69 28.27
CA TRP A 164 5.31 -0.52 28.98
C TRP A 164 6.22 0.51 28.31
N THR A 165 6.22 0.52 26.97
CA THR A 165 7.09 1.43 26.22
C THR A 165 6.57 2.86 26.27
N THR A 166 5.26 3.09 26.14
CA THR A 166 4.66 4.43 26.22
C THR A 166 4.89 5.07 27.61
N SER A 167 4.87 4.27 28.69
CA SER A 167 5.07 4.80 30.07
C SER A 167 6.45 5.41 30.33
N ILE A 168 7.44 5.17 29.47
CA ILE A 168 8.83 5.67 29.60
C ILE A 168 9.21 6.64 28.47
N MET A 169 8.25 7.08 27.66
CA MET A 169 8.50 8.04 26.56
C MET A 169 8.65 9.47 27.06
N ASP A 170 9.22 10.30 26.21
CA ASP A 170 9.43 11.73 26.38
C ASP A 170 9.35 12.45 25.02
N GLU A 171 9.60 13.75 25.01
CA GLU A 171 9.58 14.62 23.83
C GLU A 171 10.61 14.25 22.74
N ASN A 172 11.63 13.43 23.07
CA ASN A 172 12.64 12.97 22.12
C ASN A 172 12.26 11.64 21.44
N CYS A 173 11.06 11.13 21.74
CA CYS A 173 10.55 9.90 21.16
C CYS A 173 9.64 10.18 19.96
N LEU A 174 9.69 9.27 18.99
CA LEU A 174 8.76 9.21 17.86
C LEU A 174 8.09 7.83 17.82
N VAL A 175 6.78 7.79 17.68
CA VAL A 175 6.02 6.55 17.50
C VAL A 175 5.30 6.56 16.16
N LEU A 176 5.52 5.52 15.35
CA LEU A 176 4.77 5.26 14.12
C LEU A 176 3.87 4.05 14.34
N GLY A 177 2.55 4.27 14.33
CA GLY A 177 1.53 3.24 14.54
C GLY A 177 0.87 2.81 13.23
N PHE A 178 0.68 1.50 13.05
CA PHE A 178 0.10 0.91 11.85
C PHE A 178 -1.25 0.27 12.16
N SER A 179 -2.33 0.94 11.80
CA SER A 179 -3.71 0.45 11.92
C SER A 179 -4.47 0.66 10.62
N LEU A 180 -4.40 -0.33 9.69
CA LEU A 180 -5.03 -0.21 8.37
C LEU A 180 -6.53 0.10 8.49
N SER A 181 -7.24 -0.58 9.39
CA SER A 181 -8.68 -0.35 9.62
C SER A 181 -9.00 0.97 10.34
N GLY A 182 -7.99 1.65 10.93
CA GLY A 182 -8.21 2.83 11.78
C GLY A 182 -9.03 2.55 13.05
N SER A 183 -9.17 1.27 13.45
CA SER A 183 -10.04 0.84 14.55
C SER A 183 -9.38 -0.16 15.50
N THR A 184 -8.04 -0.25 15.53
CA THR A 184 -7.30 -1.12 16.44
C THR A 184 -7.04 -0.36 17.76
N PRO A 185 -7.83 -0.61 18.83
CA PRO A 185 -7.78 0.20 20.06
C PRO A 185 -6.37 0.24 20.65
N SER A 186 -5.70 -0.90 20.75
CA SER A 186 -4.35 -0.99 21.32
C SER A 186 -3.30 -0.12 20.61
N ILE A 187 -3.47 0.16 19.32
CA ILE A 187 -2.59 1.07 18.56
C ILE A 187 -3.02 2.53 18.78
N LEU A 188 -4.33 2.80 18.65
CA LEU A 188 -4.83 4.18 18.73
C LEU A 188 -4.64 4.77 20.13
N ASP A 189 -5.00 4.01 21.16
CA ASP A 189 -4.85 4.41 22.57
C ASP A 189 -3.36 4.61 22.89
N SER A 190 -2.47 3.68 22.51
CA SER A 190 -1.04 3.81 22.76
C SER A 190 -0.40 4.99 22.03
N LEU A 191 -0.90 5.42 20.86
CA LEU A 191 -0.43 6.64 20.20
C LEU A 191 -0.89 7.89 20.95
N LEU A 192 -2.09 7.89 21.54
CA LEU A 192 -2.57 8.99 22.38
C LEU A 192 -1.77 9.06 23.69
N ASP A 193 -1.56 7.92 24.35
CA ASP A 193 -0.73 7.84 25.57
C ASP A 193 0.69 8.34 25.30
N ALA A 194 1.31 7.92 24.19
CA ALA A 194 2.63 8.40 23.79
C ALA A 194 2.67 9.93 23.59
N LYS A 195 1.62 10.48 22.97
CA LYS A 195 1.50 11.93 22.80
C LYS A 195 1.34 12.66 24.12
N GLU A 196 0.58 12.13 25.08
CA GLU A 196 0.44 12.69 26.44
C GLU A 196 1.79 12.71 27.18
N MET A 197 2.67 11.73 26.90
CA MET A 197 4.04 11.71 27.40
C MET A 197 4.99 12.66 26.66
N GLY A 198 4.51 13.40 25.66
CA GLY A 198 5.26 14.37 24.87
C GLY A 198 5.84 13.86 23.56
N ALA A 199 5.75 12.56 23.28
CA ALA A 199 6.28 11.96 22.05
C ALA A 199 5.56 12.47 20.80
N LYS A 200 6.26 12.53 19.67
CA LYS A 200 5.64 12.73 18.36
C LYS A 200 5.00 11.43 17.89
N THR A 201 3.85 11.54 17.21
CA THR A 201 3.08 10.35 16.80
C THR A 201 2.65 10.43 15.34
N VAL A 202 2.79 9.32 14.61
CA VAL A 202 2.37 9.18 13.21
C VAL A 202 1.46 7.96 13.10
N LEU A 203 0.25 8.15 12.58
CA LEU A 203 -0.68 7.06 12.31
C LEU A 203 -0.72 6.74 10.81
N PHE A 204 -0.54 5.46 10.46
CA PHE A 204 -0.81 4.92 9.11
C PHE A 204 -2.16 4.21 9.11
N THR A 205 -3.09 4.70 8.29
CA THR A 205 -4.46 4.16 8.24
C THR A 205 -5.09 4.33 6.85
N SER A 206 -6.10 3.52 6.54
CA SER A 206 -6.91 3.72 5.32
C SER A 206 -8.17 4.56 5.57
N VAL A 207 -8.43 4.94 6.82
CA VAL A 207 -9.64 5.68 7.18
C VAL A 207 -9.29 7.15 7.40
N PRO A 208 -9.86 8.08 6.59
CA PRO A 208 -9.67 9.51 6.81
C PRO A 208 -10.22 9.91 8.18
N ASN A 209 -9.43 10.58 8.97
CA ASN A 209 -9.91 11.16 10.22
C ASN A 209 -10.70 12.46 9.91
N LYS A 210 -12.00 12.47 10.19
CA LYS A 210 -12.89 13.60 9.88
C LYS A 210 -12.83 14.72 10.93
N ASP A 211 -12.43 14.41 12.16
CA ASP A 211 -12.42 15.35 13.27
C ASP A 211 -11.01 15.46 13.84
N SER A 212 -10.55 16.68 14.11
CA SER A 212 -9.27 17.11 14.71
C SER A 212 -8.22 15.99 14.80
N GLN A 213 -7.15 16.09 14.04
CA GLN A 213 -6.08 15.08 14.03
C GLN A 213 -5.40 15.03 15.41
N PRO A 214 -5.61 13.98 16.22
CA PRO A 214 -4.97 13.88 17.53
C PRO A 214 -3.47 13.56 17.43
N TYR A 215 -2.99 13.14 16.26
CA TYR A 215 -1.61 12.73 16.01
C TYR A 215 -0.80 13.86 15.37
N THR A 216 0.53 13.77 15.44
CA THR A 216 1.43 14.73 14.76
C THR A 216 1.23 14.68 13.25
N GLU A 217 1.15 13.47 12.69
CA GLU A 217 0.84 13.24 11.27
C GLU A 217 -0.11 12.03 11.14
N THR A 218 -0.94 12.05 10.09
CA THR A 218 -1.75 10.88 9.70
C THR A 218 -1.53 10.60 8.22
N VAL A 219 -0.96 9.45 7.92
CA VAL A 219 -0.71 8.97 6.55
C VAL A 219 -1.87 8.12 6.10
N LEU A 220 -2.58 8.57 5.07
CA LEU A 220 -3.62 7.78 4.44
C LEU A 220 -2.98 6.78 3.48
N VAL A 221 -3.37 5.52 3.60
CA VAL A 221 -2.92 4.44 2.74
C VAL A 221 -4.09 3.82 1.99
N ALA A 222 -3.85 3.38 0.77
CA ALA A 222 -4.86 2.69 0.00
C ALA A 222 -5.26 1.36 0.65
N THR A 223 -6.49 0.96 0.46
CA THR A 223 -7.00 -0.35 0.90
C THR A 223 -8.05 -0.87 -0.07
N HIS A 224 -8.29 -2.16 -0.04
CA HIS A 224 -9.45 -2.71 -0.70
C HIS A 224 -10.73 -2.30 0.06
N SER A 225 -11.72 -1.83 -0.65
CA SER A 225 -12.98 -1.30 -0.12
C SER A 225 -13.76 -2.27 0.77
N GLN A 226 -13.48 -3.57 0.71
CA GLN A 226 -14.01 -4.58 1.64
C GLN A 226 -13.00 -5.68 1.97
N PRO A 227 -12.86 -6.07 3.25
CA PRO A 227 -12.11 -7.27 3.61
C PRO A 227 -12.82 -8.50 3.01
N SER A 228 -12.17 -9.17 2.09
CA SER A 228 -12.69 -10.37 1.43
C SER A 228 -11.62 -11.46 1.42
N TYR A 229 -12.04 -12.71 1.65
CA TYR A 229 -11.16 -13.87 1.45
C TYR A 229 -10.67 -13.98 -0.03
N ILE A 230 -11.27 -13.21 -0.94
CA ILE A 230 -10.88 -13.12 -2.35
C ILE A 230 -9.69 -12.17 -2.55
N GLN A 231 -9.27 -11.40 -1.54
CA GLN A 231 -8.07 -10.55 -1.64
C GLN A 231 -6.85 -11.44 -1.97
N ARG A 232 -6.19 -11.10 -3.09
CA ARG A 232 -5.10 -11.92 -3.65
C ARG A 232 -3.73 -11.38 -3.33
N ILE A 233 -3.66 -10.14 -2.85
CA ILE A 233 -2.40 -9.48 -2.48
C ILE A 233 -2.43 -9.11 -1.00
N SER A 234 -1.24 -8.94 -0.43
CA SER A 234 -1.10 -8.58 0.98
C SER A 234 -1.71 -7.20 1.27
N ALA A 235 -2.51 -7.10 2.33
CA ALA A 235 -3.06 -5.84 2.80
C ALA A 235 -1.99 -4.84 3.28
N GLN A 236 -0.77 -5.31 3.55
CA GLN A 236 0.35 -4.46 3.96
C GLN A 236 1.03 -3.74 2.79
N LEU A 237 0.76 -4.13 1.55
CA LEU A 237 1.44 -3.58 0.37
C LEU A 237 1.43 -2.05 0.31
N PRO A 238 0.31 -1.34 0.53
CA PRO A 238 0.30 0.11 0.52
C PRO A 238 1.17 0.73 1.63
N MET A 239 1.18 0.13 2.82
CA MET A 239 2.04 0.58 3.92
C MET A 239 3.51 0.42 3.56
N LEU A 240 3.90 -0.74 3.00
CA LEU A 240 5.28 -0.99 2.55
C LEU A 240 5.71 0.00 1.46
N PHE A 241 4.80 0.39 0.58
CA PHE A 241 5.05 1.40 -0.43
C PHE A 241 5.38 2.77 0.21
N PHE A 242 4.60 3.22 1.19
CA PHE A 242 4.89 4.45 1.92
C PHE A 242 6.19 4.36 2.73
N ILE A 243 6.50 3.20 3.30
CA ILE A 243 7.80 2.96 3.96
C ILE A 243 8.96 3.15 2.99
N ASP A 244 8.84 2.62 1.77
CA ASP A 244 9.87 2.77 0.74
C ASP A 244 10.09 4.25 0.39
N LEU A 245 9.01 5.03 0.29
CA LEU A 245 9.09 6.46 0.05
C LEU A 245 9.75 7.19 1.23
N ILE A 246 9.26 7.00 2.45
CA ILE A 246 9.84 7.64 3.65
C ILE A 246 11.32 7.27 3.80
N TYR A 247 11.67 6.03 3.54
CA TYR A 247 13.06 5.56 3.57
C TYR A 247 13.93 6.28 2.51
N ALA A 248 13.39 6.51 1.31
CA ALA A 248 14.10 7.25 0.27
C ALA A 248 14.35 8.71 0.69
N TYR A 249 13.32 9.40 1.20
CA TYR A 249 13.48 10.76 1.73
C TYR A 249 14.47 10.81 2.91
N PHE A 250 14.37 9.86 3.83
CA PHE A 250 15.28 9.77 4.97
C PHE A 250 16.75 9.55 4.55
N LEU A 251 17.00 8.76 3.48
CA LEU A 251 18.35 8.55 2.93
C LEU A 251 19.00 9.85 2.43
N GLU A 252 18.22 10.78 1.91
CA GLU A 252 18.75 12.06 1.41
C GLU A 252 19.15 13.02 2.54
N ILE A 253 18.61 12.86 3.75
CA ILE A 253 19.03 13.61 4.95
C ILE A 253 20.37 13.05 5.42
N ASN A 254 21.44 13.86 5.42
CA ASN A 254 22.78 13.45 5.86
C ASN A 254 23.29 12.16 5.18
N ARG A 255 23.10 12.05 3.87
CA ARG A 255 23.35 10.84 3.05
C ARG A 255 24.73 10.23 3.30
N GLU A 256 25.79 11.02 3.33
CA GLU A 256 27.16 10.51 3.54
C GLU A 256 27.33 9.80 4.89
N SER A 257 26.72 10.32 5.94
CA SER A 257 26.77 9.71 7.28
C SER A 257 26.06 8.37 7.29
N LYS A 258 24.86 8.28 6.70
CA LYS A 258 24.07 7.05 6.63
C LYS A 258 24.77 5.98 5.78
N GLU A 259 25.41 6.39 4.70
CA GLU A 259 26.19 5.49 3.85
C GLU A 259 27.39 4.92 4.60
N LYS A 260 28.11 5.73 5.39
CA LYS A 260 29.20 5.26 6.26
C LYS A 260 28.70 4.24 7.30
N ILE A 261 27.58 4.53 7.95
CA ILE A 261 26.98 3.61 8.95
C ILE A 261 26.59 2.29 8.28
N PHE A 262 25.90 2.34 7.14
CA PHE A 262 25.50 1.16 6.39
C PHE A 262 26.70 0.29 5.97
N ASN A 263 27.76 0.92 5.49
CA ASN A 263 28.97 0.23 5.04
C ASN A 263 29.78 -0.35 6.21
N SER A 264 29.79 0.30 7.37
CA SER A 264 30.50 -0.16 8.58
C SER A 264 30.09 -1.57 9.02
N TYR A 265 28.80 -1.91 8.82
CA TYR A 265 28.30 -3.28 9.09
C TYR A 265 29.01 -4.32 8.22
N TRP A 266 29.20 -4.07 6.94
CA TRP A 266 29.83 -4.99 5.99
C TRP A 266 31.33 -5.11 6.26
N GLU A 267 31.99 -4.03 6.62
CA GLU A 267 33.40 -4.03 7.02
C GLU A 267 33.63 -4.86 8.29
N ASN A 268 32.80 -4.65 9.30
CA ASN A 268 32.84 -5.43 10.52
C ASN A 268 32.56 -6.94 10.29
N LYS A 269 31.65 -7.26 9.38
CA LYS A 269 31.36 -8.65 9.02
C LYS A 269 32.51 -9.31 8.29
N LYS A 270 33.19 -8.61 7.39
CA LYS A 270 34.42 -9.09 6.72
C LYS A 270 35.54 -9.34 7.75
N LEU A 271 35.78 -8.39 8.65
CA LEU A 271 36.79 -8.50 9.71
C LEU A 271 36.53 -9.69 10.64
N ASN A 272 35.29 -9.93 11.02
CA ASN A 272 34.89 -11.07 11.85
C ASN A 272 35.04 -12.42 11.13
N GLY A 273 34.78 -12.48 9.84
CA GLY A 273 35.06 -13.64 8.99
C GLY A 273 36.54 -13.96 8.94
N TYR A 274 37.38 -12.95 8.80
CA TYR A 274 38.86 -13.10 8.82
C TYR A 274 39.39 -13.58 10.19
N ARG A 275 38.85 -13.06 11.29
CA ARG A 275 39.19 -13.48 12.67
C ARG A 275 38.80 -14.93 12.94
N LYS A 276 37.63 -15.41 12.45
CA LYS A 276 37.24 -16.82 12.57
C LYS A 276 38.17 -17.75 11.79
N GLN A 277 38.55 -17.39 10.57
CA GLN A 277 39.49 -18.20 9.78
C GLN A 277 40.89 -18.27 10.39
N LYS A 278 41.36 -17.19 11.03
CA LYS A 278 42.65 -17.20 11.76
C LYS A 278 42.61 -18.08 13.02
N ARG A 279 41.46 -18.17 13.71
CA ARG A 279 41.31 -19.05 14.90
C ARG A 279 41.30 -20.53 14.53
N VAL A 280 40.63 -20.89 13.42
CA VAL A 280 40.60 -22.28 12.93
C VAL A 280 41.95 -22.75 12.39
N ARG A 281 42.81 -21.86 11.90
CA ARG A 281 44.17 -22.21 11.44
C ARG A 281 45.21 -22.30 12.58
N LYS A 282 44.88 -21.95 13.81
CA LYS A 282 45.73 -22.02 14.99
C LYS A 282 45.32 -23.13 15.98
N SER A 283 44.22 -23.81 15.74
CA SER A 283 43.78 -25.07 16.36
C SER A 283 44.13 -26.25 15.46
#